data_4f733a8f8319d3cb95147cb844327a5b
#
_entry.id   4f733a8f8319d3cb95147cb844327a5b
#
_cell.length_a   1.000
_cell.length_b   1.000
_cell.length_c   1.000
_cell.angle_alpha   90.00
_cell.angle_beta   90.00
_cell.angle_gamma   90.00
#
_symmetry.space_group_name_H-M   'P 1'
#
loop_
_entity.id
_entity.type
_entity.pdbx_description
1 polymer ?
#
loop_
_entity_poly.entity_id
_entity_poly.type
_entity_poly.pdbx_seq_one_letter_code
_entity_poly.pdbx_strand_id
1 'polypeptide(L)'
;MSLFGAFWDKDPNPVGHGQFGNNKGLFFNLNWYPKGVLHIGAWDAWEAKQYAHYCGNNSVFLEANPNSYNRFKNEIEQFDQKIYNLAAWNEDDLEMDLYCPDHSQDSSSLVEKVGTPIKTKTITIKTLFERENLSFSNYDLLNIDTEGAELQVLEGIGENISNFKYIIIEVSDLGSDFDKQVNEKITSQGFSHVRDSTHYRSSVTSKMFCDKLYVKN
;
A
#
# COMPACT_ATOMS: atom_id res chain seq x y z
N MET A 1 -7.54 1.32 11.12
CA MET A 1 -8.07 2.66 10.72
C MET A 1 -6.95 3.33 9.97
N SER A 2 -6.98 3.25 8.64
CA SER A 2 -5.90 3.80 7.80
C SER A 2 -5.73 5.28 8.09
N LEU A 3 -4.48 5.69 8.33
CA LEU A 3 -4.10 7.06 8.69
C LEU A 3 -3.89 7.96 7.47
N PHE A 4 -4.36 7.54 6.32
CA PHE A 4 -4.20 8.24 5.06
C PHE A 4 -5.03 9.55 4.98
N GLY A 5 -5.02 10.33 6.05
CA GLY A 5 -5.51 11.69 6.04
C GLY A 5 -4.63 12.57 5.18
N ALA A 6 -4.97 12.69 3.89
CA ALA A 6 -4.39 13.59 2.93
C ALA A 6 -2.87 13.42 2.68
N PHE A 7 -2.50 12.60 1.71
CA PHE A 7 -1.15 12.63 1.15
C PHE A 7 -0.77 14.03 0.64
N TRP A 8 -1.77 14.84 0.28
CA TRP A 8 -1.62 16.18 -0.28
C TRP A 8 -2.39 17.23 0.53
N ASP A 9 -1.84 18.42 0.67
CA ASP A 9 -2.41 19.54 1.44
C ASP A 9 -3.76 20.07 0.95
N LYS A 10 -4.12 19.73 -0.27
CA LYS A 10 -5.35 20.19 -0.92
C LYS A 10 -6.24 18.99 -1.21
N ASP A 11 -6.70 18.35 -0.16
CA ASP A 11 -7.83 17.44 -0.30
C ASP A 11 -9.08 18.28 -0.67
N PRO A 12 -9.67 18.08 -1.86
CA PRO A 12 -10.90 18.79 -2.24
C PRO A 12 -12.09 18.36 -1.36
N ASN A 13 -11.91 17.36 -0.51
CA ASN A 13 -12.93 16.88 0.39
C ASN A 13 -12.25 16.28 1.63
N PRO A 14 -11.78 17.11 2.58
CA PRO A 14 -11.25 16.61 3.84
C PRO A 14 -12.41 15.94 4.56
N VAL A 15 -12.63 14.65 4.28
CA VAL A 15 -13.57 13.84 5.05
C VAL A 15 -12.90 13.71 6.41
N GLY A 16 -13.36 14.54 7.31
CA GLY A 16 -12.75 14.74 8.59
C GLY A 16 -12.57 13.45 9.39
N HIS A 17 -11.39 12.92 9.35
CA HIS A 17 -10.83 12.22 10.48
C HIS A 17 -10.05 13.24 11.29
N GLY A 18 -10.77 14.23 11.84
CA GLY A 18 -10.28 15.34 12.62
C GLY A 18 -9.69 14.95 14.00
N GLN A 19 -9.14 13.75 14.13
CA GLN A 19 -8.37 13.34 15.31
C GLN A 19 -6.87 13.59 15.16
N PHE A 20 -6.38 13.93 13.97
CA PHE A 20 -4.96 14.16 13.72
C PHE A 20 -4.73 15.64 13.35
N GLY A 21 -4.93 16.50 14.33
CA GLY A 21 -4.63 17.92 14.21
C GLY A 21 -3.18 18.13 13.74
N ASN A 22 -2.99 18.95 12.70
CA ASN A 22 -1.72 19.38 12.12
C ASN A 22 -0.93 18.35 11.29
N ASN A 23 -1.49 17.23 10.87
CA ASN A 23 -0.80 16.31 9.98
C ASN A 23 -0.78 16.87 8.56
N LYS A 24 0.35 17.42 8.22
CA LYS A 24 0.69 17.71 6.83
C LYS A 24 0.88 16.39 6.12
N GLY A 25 0.19 16.17 5.00
CA GLY A 25 0.29 14.94 4.23
C GLY A 25 1.74 14.56 3.89
N LEU A 26 1.99 13.29 3.61
CA LEU A 26 3.34 12.80 3.28
C LEU A 26 3.99 13.59 2.15
N PHE A 27 3.21 14.09 1.20
CA PHE A 27 3.66 14.91 0.07
C PHE A 27 3.62 16.43 0.32
N PHE A 28 3.43 16.86 1.56
CA PHE A 28 3.44 18.27 1.91
C PHE A 28 4.70 18.97 1.41
N ASN A 29 4.53 20.11 0.72
CA ASN A 29 5.60 20.89 0.10
C ASN A 29 6.40 20.20 -1.04
N LEU A 30 6.02 19.02 -1.51
CA LEU A 30 6.72 18.41 -2.65
C LEU A 30 6.23 18.94 -4.00
N ASN A 31 5.07 19.63 -4.02
CA ASN A 31 4.46 20.21 -5.24
C ASN A 31 4.43 19.22 -6.41
N TRP A 32 4.03 17.98 -6.12
CA TRP A 32 4.00 16.88 -7.06
C TRP A 32 2.69 16.07 -6.91
N TYR A 33 2.21 15.53 -8.03
CA TYR A 33 1.08 14.63 -8.09
C TYR A 33 1.46 13.40 -8.92
N PRO A 34 0.93 12.21 -8.60
CA PRO A 34 1.25 11.01 -9.35
C PRO A 34 0.67 11.06 -10.76
N LYS A 35 1.38 10.49 -11.72
CA LYS A 35 0.83 10.17 -13.04
C LYS A 35 0.06 8.84 -13.04
N GLY A 36 0.34 7.96 -12.07
CA GLY A 36 -0.32 6.70 -11.84
C GLY A 36 0.16 6.05 -10.55
N VAL A 37 -0.69 5.25 -9.94
CA VAL A 37 -0.47 4.63 -8.64
C VAL A 37 -0.60 3.11 -8.72
N LEU A 38 0.36 2.39 -8.17
CA LEU A 38 0.22 0.99 -7.77
C LEU A 38 0.03 0.93 -6.27
N HIS A 39 -1.14 0.48 -5.82
CA HIS A 39 -1.51 0.35 -4.42
C HIS A 39 -1.69 -1.12 -4.05
N ILE A 40 -0.89 -1.60 -3.13
CA ILE A 40 -0.86 -2.99 -2.67
C ILE A 40 -1.30 -3.04 -1.22
N GLY A 41 -2.41 -3.77 -0.95
CA GLY A 41 -3.12 -3.77 0.32
C GLY A 41 -4.19 -2.68 0.36
N ALA A 42 -5.23 -2.84 -0.47
CA ALA A 42 -6.21 -1.77 -0.71
C ALA A 42 -7.26 -1.62 0.40
N TRP A 43 -7.53 -2.68 1.14
CA TRP A 43 -8.58 -2.76 2.16
C TRP A 43 -9.87 -2.10 1.69
N ASP A 44 -10.26 -0.93 2.26
CA ASP A 44 -11.48 -0.19 1.89
C ASP A 44 -11.28 0.80 0.74
N ALA A 45 -10.02 0.95 0.28
CA ALA A 45 -9.59 1.73 -0.88
C ALA A 45 -10.15 3.16 -0.94
N TRP A 46 -10.30 3.80 0.21
CA TRP A 46 -10.82 5.18 0.27
C TRP A 46 -9.92 6.20 -0.48
N GLU A 47 -8.65 5.86 -0.73
CA GLU A 47 -7.72 6.64 -1.54
C GLU A 47 -8.11 6.65 -3.03
N ALA A 48 -8.96 5.72 -3.50
CA ALA A 48 -9.35 5.63 -4.91
C ALA A 48 -9.89 6.96 -5.43
N LYS A 49 -10.69 7.66 -4.61
CA LYS A 49 -11.21 8.99 -4.94
C LYS A 49 -10.11 10.04 -5.07
N GLN A 50 -9.09 10.00 -4.20
CA GLN A 50 -7.96 10.93 -4.27
C GLN A 50 -7.12 10.64 -5.51
N TYR A 51 -6.83 9.38 -5.79
CA TYR A 51 -6.09 8.99 -6.99
C TYR A 51 -6.85 9.39 -8.25
N ALA A 52 -8.18 9.19 -8.29
CA ALA A 52 -9.01 9.66 -9.40
C ALA A 52 -8.90 11.18 -9.63
N HIS A 53 -8.79 11.95 -8.56
CA HIS A 53 -8.62 13.40 -8.66
C HIS A 53 -7.25 13.80 -9.24
N TYR A 54 -6.17 13.08 -8.88
CA TYR A 54 -4.81 13.48 -9.24
C TYR A 54 -4.28 12.81 -10.51
N CYS A 55 -4.61 11.55 -10.77
CA CYS A 55 -4.13 10.80 -11.93
C CYS A 55 -5.25 10.12 -12.76
N GLY A 56 -6.50 10.52 -12.55
CA GLY A 56 -7.64 9.96 -13.28
C GLY A 56 -7.83 8.47 -12.99
N ASN A 57 -8.03 7.68 -14.03
CA ASN A 57 -8.23 6.23 -13.90
C ASN A 57 -6.91 5.42 -13.85
N ASN A 58 -5.75 6.10 -13.78
CA ASN A 58 -4.45 5.44 -13.87
C ASN A 58 -3.97 4.92 -12.51
N SER A 59 -4.80 4.10 -11.85
CA SER A 59 -4.45 3.44 -10.61
C SER A 59 -4.80 1.96 -10.64
N VAL A 60 -3.94 1.16 -10.04
CA VAL A 60 -4.10 -0.29 -9.89
C VAL A 60 -4.01 -0.64 -8.42
N PHE A 61 -4.99 -1.40 -7.95
CA PHE A 61 -5.08 -1.87 -6.58
C PHE A 61 -4.97 -3.39 -6.52
N LEU A 62 -4.34 -3.90 -5.47
CA LEU A 62 -4.38 -5.30 -5.07
C LEU A 62 -4.96 -5.41 -3.66
N GLU A 63 -5.89 -6.35 -3.50
CA GLU A 63 -6.47 -6.70 -2.21
C GLU A 63 -6.49 -8.21 -2.05
N ALA A 64 -5.75 -8.70 -1.06
CA ALA A 64 -5.61 -10.14 -0.81
C ALA A 64 -6.86 -10.76 -0.18
N ASN A 65 -7.57 -10.00 0.67
CA ASN A 65 -8.77 -10.46 1.36
C ASN A 65 -9.97 -10.44 0.42
N PRO A 66 -10.55 -11.60 0.03
CA PRO A 66 -11.69 -11.65 -0.87
C PRO A 66 -12.95 -10.98 -0.30
N ASN A 67 -13.08 -10.91 1.02
CA ASN A 67 -14.22 -10.24 1.65
C ASN A 67 -14.12 -8.72 1.47
N SER A 68 -12.94 -8.14 1.74
CA SER A 68 -12.65 -6.72 1.51
C SER A 68 -12.77 -6.39 0.02
N TYR A 69 -12.15 -7.18 -0.86
CA TYR A 69 -12.27 -7.04 -2.30
C TYR A 69 -13.74 -6.99 -2.77
N ASN A 70 -14.56 -7.99 -2.39
CA ASN A 70 -15.96 -8.05 -2.81
C ASN A 70 -16.80 -6.90 -2.26
N ARG A 71 -16.45 -6.42 -1.08
CA ARG A 71 -17.15 -5.30 -0.43
C ARG A 71 -16.84 -3.97 -1.09
N PHE A 72 -15.58 -3.72 -1.45
CA PHE A 72 -15.12 -2.38 -1.82
C PHE A 72 -14.74 -2.22 -3.31
N LYS A 73 -14.74 -3.29 -4.12
CA LYS A 73 -14.36 -3.19 -5.53
C LYS A 73 -15.16 -2.14 -6.32
N ASN A 74 -16.45 -2.01 -6.04
CA ASN A 74 -17.29 -1.04 -6.73
C ASN A 74 -16.90 0.41 -6.39
N GLU A 75 -16.35 0.65 -5.20
CA GLU A 75 -15.85 1.96 -4.78
C GLU A 75 -14.61 2.39 -5.58
N ILE A 76 -13.86 1.43 -6.11
CA ILE A 76 -12.70 1.65 -6.98
C ILE A 76 -13.14 1.73 -8.43
N GLU A 77 -13.92 0.77 -8.89
CA GLU A 77 -14.36 0.64 -10.28
C GLU A 77 -15.24 1.82 -10.75
N GLN A 78 -15.96 2.50 -9.84
CA GLN A 78 -16.72 3.71 -10.19
C GLN A 78 -15.85 4.86 -10.73
N PHE A 79 -14.52 4.81 -10.51
CA PHE A 79 -13.54 5.76 -11.03
C PHE A 79 -12.78 5.22 -12.26
N ASP A 80 -13.24 4.12 -12.87
CA ASP A 80 -12.55 3.40 -13.95
C ASP A 80 -11.14 2.89 -13.57
N GLN A 81 -10.87 2.76 -12.28
CA GLN A 81 -9.62 2.21 -11.75
C GLN A 81 -9.71 0.68 -11.65
N LYS A 82 -8.56 0.02 -11.61
CA LYS A 82 -8.49 -1.45 -11.59
C LYS A 82 -8.20 -1.97 -10.19
N ILE A 83 -8.87 -3.06 -9.81
CA ILE A 83 -8.56 -3.81 -8.58
C ILE A 83 -8.53 -5.31 -8.87
N TYR A 84 -7.58 -6.00 -8.23
CA TYR A 84 -7.39 -7.46 -8.35
C TYR A 84 -7.43 -8.11 -6.97
N ASN A 85 -8.20 -9.21 -6.85
CA ASN A 85 -8.19 -10.02 -5.62
C ASN A 85 -7.03 -11.01 -5.66
N LEU A 86 -5.85 -10.52 -5.33
CA LEU A 86 -4.60 -11.25 -5.33
C LEU A 86 -3.69 -10.72 -4.22
N ALA A 87 -2.89 -11.59 -3.65
CA ALA A 87 -1.86 -11.23 -2.70
C ALA A 87 -0.53 -10.96 -3.43
N ALA A 88 -0.01 -9.75 -3.34
CA ALA A 88 1.32 -9.46 -3.85
C ALA A 88 2.38 -10.20 -3.02
N TRP A 89 3.28 -10.91 -3.69
CA TRP A 89 4.30 -11.76 -3.07
C TRP A 89 5.53 -11.87 -3.96
N ASN A 90 6.54 -12.59 -3.52
CA ASN A 90 7.78 -12.84 -4.29
C ASN A 90 7.72 -14.09 -5.19
N GLU A 91 6.61 -14.83 -5.16
CA GLU A 91 6.38 -16.04 -5.95
C GLU A 91 4.92 -16.10 -6.43
N ASP A 92 4.73 -16.55 -7.67
CA ASP A 92 3.42 -16.63 -8.31
C ASP A 92 2.66 -17.92 -7.92
N ASP A 93 1.33 -17.85 -7.99
CA ASP A 93 0.39 -18.97 -7.93
C ASP A 93 0.45 -19.85 -6.65
N LEU A 94 1.09 -19.37 -5.58
CA LEU A 94 0.98 -20.04 -4.29
C LEU A 94 -0.42 -19.86 -3.73
N GLU A 95 -0.98 -20.93 -3.15
CA GLU A 95 -2.15 -20.85 -2.31
C GLU A 95 -1.71 -20.69 -0.85
N MET A 96 -1.95 -19.53 -0.28
CA MET A 96 -1.53 -19.20 1.08
C MET A 96 -2.72 -18.95 2.01
N ASP A 97 -2.49 -19.12 3.30
CA ASP A 97 -3.43 -18.72 4.34
C ASP A 97 -3.24 -17.22 4.65
N LEU A 98 -4.27 -16.44 4.38
CA LEU A 98 -4.38 -15.05 4.82
C LEU A 98 -5.15 -15.03 6.12
N TYR A 99 -4.54 -14.58 7.19
CA TYR A 99 -5.15 -14.51 8.52
C TYR A 99 -5.89 -13.19 8.71
N CYS A 100 -7.18 -13.29 8.99
CA CYS A 100 -8.07 -12.14 9.14
C CYS A 100 -8.53 -12.05 10.60
N PRO A 101 -8.12 -11.02 11.35
CA PRO A 101 -8.61 -10.81 12.71
C PRO A 101 -10.13 -10.59 12.74
N ASP A 102 -10.83 -11.23 13.68
CA ASP A 102 -12.31 -11.22 13.74
C ASP A 102 -12.91 -9.81 13.93
N HIS A 103 -12.13 -8.88 14.47
CA HIS A 103 -12.57 -7.53 14.80
C HIS A 103 -11.93 -6.41 13.96
N SER A 104 -11.03 -6.76 13.04
CA SER A 104 -10.26 -5.80 12.24
C SER A 104 -9.85 -6.43 10.91
N GLN A 105 -10.72 -6.33 9.90
CA GLN A 105 -10.41 -6.85 8.56
C GLN A 105 -9.33 -6.02 7.83
N ASP A 106 -9.02 -4.84 8.34
CA ASP A 106 -7.97 -3.94 7.88
C ASP A 106 -6.55 -4.47 8.19
N SER A 107 -6.42 -5.39 9.13
CA SER A 107 -5.14 -5.99 9.55
C SER A 107 -4.97 -7.43 9.07
N SER A 108 -5.44 -7.75 7.86
CA SER A 108 -5.28 -9.10 7.30
C SER A 108 -3.84 -9.32 6.84
N SER A 109 -3.21 -10.44 7.28
CA SER A 109 -1.79 -10.70 7.06
C SER A 109 -1.51 -12.10 6.55
N LEU A 110 -0.54 -12.24 5.64
CA LEU A 110 0.06 -13.52 5.23
C LEU A 110 1.15 -14.00 6.19
N VAL A 111 1.66 -13.12 7.03
CA VAL A 111 2.82 -13.37 7.91
C VAL A 111 2.37 -13.52 9.35
N GLU A 112 1.53 -12.62 9.84
CA GLU A 112 1.03 -12.63 11.21
C GLU A 112 -0.21 -13.53 11.34
N LYS A 113 -0.08 -14.64 12.07
CA LYS A 113 -1.14 -15.65 12.20
C LYS A 113 -2.15 -15.30 13.29
N VAL A 114 -2.85 -14.17 13.11
CA VAL A 114 -3.88 -13.69 14.03
C VAL A 114 -5.24 -13.71 13.34
N GLY A 115 -6.20 -14.41 13.92
CA GLY A 115 -7.56 -14.53 13.39
C GLY A 115 -7.82 -15.79 12.56
N THR A 116 -8.89 -15.77 11.77
CA THR A 116 -9.33 -16.92 10.97
C THR A 116 -8.63 -16.92 9.61
N PRO A 117 -7.98 -18.04 9.20
CA PRO A 117 -7.34 -18.11 7.89
C PRO A 117 -8.36 -18.26 6.76
N ILE A 118 -8.15 -17.53 5.69
CA ILE A 118 -8.83 -17.71 4.41
C ILE A 118 -7.79 -17.95 3.30
N LYS A 119 -8.17 -18.68 2.24
CA LYS A 119 -7.26 -18.93 1.13
C LYS A 119 -7.18 -17.73 0.19
N THR A 120 -5.96 -17.38 -0.18
CA THR A 120 -5.66 -16.39 -1.22
C THR A 120 -4.58 -16.91 -2.16
N LYS A 121 -4.54 -16.35 -3.38
CA LYS A 121 -3.49 -16.67 -4.36
C LYS A 121 -2.48 -15.55 -4.45
N THR A 122 -1.21 -15.93 -4.56
CA THR A 122 -0.13 -14.95 -4.71
C THR A 122 0.16 -14.63 -6.18
N ILE A 123 0.74 -13.44 -6.36
CA ILE A 123 1.27 -12.97 -7.65
C ILE A 123 2.45 -12.05 -7.43
N THR A 124 3.47 -12.16 -8.27
CA THR A 124 4.50 -11.12 -8.35
C THR A 124 3.96 -9.92 -9.12
N ILE A 125 4.43 -8.73 -8.81
CA ILE A 125 3.98 -7.52 -9.51
C ILE A 125 4.41 -7.55 -10.98
N LYS A 126 5.55 -8.17 -11.27
CA LYS A 126 6.00 -8.38 -12.65
C LYS A 126 4.97 -9.21 -13.44
N THR A 127 4.57 -10.36 -12.92
CA THR A 127 3.59 -11.24 -13.58
C THR A 127 2.22 -10.58 -13.72
N LEU A 128 1.77 -9.83 -12.72
CA LEU A 128 0.53 -9.05 -12.82
C LEU A 128 0.58 -8.07 -14.00
N PHE A 129 1.66 -7.30 -14.12
CA PHE A 129 1.80 -6.30 -15.16
C PHE A 129 1.86 -6.93 -16.56
N GLU A 130 2.58 -8.04 -16.71
CA GLU A 130 2.61 -8.81 -17.96
C GLU A 130 1.22 -9.36 -18.31
N ARG A 131 0.54 -10.01 -17.37
CA ARG A 131 -0.79 -10.63 -17.58
C ARG A 131 -1.86 -9.61 -17.96
N GLU A 132 -1.85 -8.45 -17.31
CA GLU A 132 -2.85 -7.40 -17.50
C GLU A 132 -2.46 -6.36 -18.56
N ASN A 133 -1.33 -6.61 -19.28
CA ASN A 133 -0.78 -5.71 -20.29
C ASN A 133 -0.60 -4.27 -19.76
N LEU A 134 -0.09 -4.16 -18.52
CA LEU A 134 0.23 -2.90 -17.87
C LEU A 134 1.69 -2.51 -18.13
N SER A 135 1.99 -1.21 -18.17
CA SER A 135 3.36 -0.74 -18.29
C SER A 135 3.80 0.00 -17.02
N PHE A 136 4.92 -0.43 -16.43
CA PHE A 136 5.51 0.24 -15.27
C PHE A 136 5.76 1.73 -15.52
N SER A 137 6.05 2.12 -16.77
CA SER A 137 6.27 3.52 -17.12
C SER A 137 5.06 4.43 -16.88
N ASN A 138 3.87 3.86 -16.68
CA ASN A 138 2.65 4.62 -16.42
C ASN A 138 2.45 4.94 -14.93
N TYR A 139 3.25 4.36 -14.04
CA TYR A 139 3.08 4.48 -12.60
C TYR A 139 4.36 5.06 -11.99
N ASP A 140 4.23 6.07 -11.15
CA ASP A 140 5.36 6.71 -10.47
C ASP A 140 5.20 6.79 -8.94
N LEU A 141 4.03 6.37 -8.42
CA LEU A 141 3.80 6.14 -7.00
C LEU A 141 3.54 4.65 -6.73
N LEU A 142 4.30 4.09 -5.82
CA LEU A 142 4.08 2.78 -5.21
C LEU A 142 3.61 2.97 -3.79
N ASN A 143 2.46 2.41 -3.43
CA ASN A 143 1.94 2.37 -2.07
C ASN A 143 1.85 0.91 -1.62
N ILE A 144 2.49 0.55 -0.50
CA ILE A 144 2.52 -0.82 0.05
C ILE A 144 2.05 -0.77 1.50
N ASP A 145 0.97 -1.50 1.77
CA ASP A 145 0.37 -1.66 3.09
C ASP A 145 -0.15 -3.10 3.21
N THR A 146 0.71 -4.03 3.61
CA THR A 146 0.45 -5.47 3.54
C THR A 146 0.58 -6.19 4.88
N GLU A 147 0.63 -5.41 5.96
CA GLU A 147 0.58 -5.92 7.34
C GLU A 147 1.65 -7.01 7.60
N GLY A 148 2.91 -6.69 7.21
CA GLY A 148 4.10 -7.51 7.47
C GLY A 148 4.68 -8.26 6.27
N ALA A 149 4.06 -8.18 5.08
CA ALA A 149 4.56 -8.82 3.86
C ALA A 149 5.40 -7.89 2.95
N GLU A 150 5.76 -6.70 3.42
CA GLU A 150 6.40 -5.64 2.64
C GLU A 150 7.72 -6.09 1.99
N LEU A 151 8.52 -6.88 2.69
CA LEU A 151 9.79 -7.41 2.14
C LEU A 151 9.55 -8.35 0.96
N GLN A 152 8.56 -9.25 1.06
CA GLN A 152 8.21 -10.18 -0.02
C GLN A 152 7.62 -9.43 -1.21
N VAL A 153 6.81 -8.41 -0.97
CA VAL A 153 6.28 -7.53 -2.02
C VAL A 153 7.42 -6.82 -2.75
N LEU A 154 8.37 -6.22 -2.02
CA LEU A 154 9.54 -5.57 -2.60
C LEU A 154 10.42 -6.55 -3.41
N GLU A 155 10.53 -7.81 -2.98
CA GLU A 155 11.20 -8.87 -3.74
C GLU A 155 10.46 -9.21 -5.02
N GLY A 156 9.12 -9.32 -4.97
CA GLY A 156 8.28 -9.62 -6.12
C GLY A 156 8.20 -8.49 -7.17
N ILE A 157 8.46 -7.25 -6.75
CA ILE A 157 8.63 -6.11 -7.67
C ILE A 157 10.01 -6.18 -8.35
N GLY A 158 11.05 -6.57 -7.60
CA GLY A 158 12.41 -6.70 -8.10
C GLY A 158 12.95 -5.39 -8.70
N GLU A 159 13.66 -5.49 -9.84
CA GLU A 159 14.26 -4.33 -10.52
C GLU A 159 13.24 -3.29 -10.98
N ASN A 160 11.97 -3.69 -11.12
CA ASN A 160 10.89 -2.79 -11.56
C ASN A 160 10.58 -1.69 -10.53
N ILE A 161 11.04 -1.81 -9.30
CA ILE A 161 10.96 -0.73 -8.30
C ILE A 161 11.60 0.56 -8.82
N SER A 162 12.59 0.45 -9.70
CA SER A 162 13.28 1.58 -10.31
C SER A 162 12.38 2.46 -11.20
N ASN A 163 11.19 2.01 -11.59
CA ASN A 163 10.25 2.80 -12.37
C ASN A 163 9.47 3.82 -11.51
N PHE A 164 9.37 3.59 -10.21
CA PHE A 164 8.67 4.49 -9.31
C PHE A 164 9.57 5.68 -8.93
N LYS A 165 8.94 6.82 -8.71
CA LYS A 165 9.58 8.03 -8.21
C LYS A 165 9.41 8.17 -6.71
N TYR A 166 8.27 7.73 -6.20
CA TYR A 166 7.92 7.76 -4.79
C TYR A 166 7.45 6.38 -4.33
N ILE A 167 7.81 6.05 -3.11
CA ILE A 167 7.32 4.85 -2.41
C ILE A 167 6.74 5.30 -1.08
N ILE A 168 5.49 4.93 -0.82
CA ILE A 168 4.90 4.92 0.52
C ILE A 168 4.88 3.47 0.96
N ILE A 169 5.32 3.20 2.16
CA ILE A 169 5.28 1.87 2.73
C ILE A 169 4.93 1.93 4.21
N GLU A 170 3.90 1.18 4.60
CA GLU A 170 3.61 0.99 6.00
C GLU A 170 4.64 0.05 6.62
N VAL A 171 5.15 0.42 7.78
CA VAL A 171 6.09 -0.40 8.53
C VAL A 171 5.58 -0.63 9.93
N SER A 172 5.45 -1.89 10.29
CA SER A 172 5.13 -2.34 11.64
C SER A 172 6.37 -2.47 12.51
N ASP A 173 6.22 -2.23 13.81
CA ASP A 173 7.26 -2.41 14.82
C ASP A 173 8.51 -1.55 14.57
N LEU A 174 8.28 -0.24 14.58
CA LEU A 174 9.29 0.79 14.33
C LEU A 174 10.57 0.59 15.13
N GLY A 175 11.72 0.68 14.44
CA GLY A 175 13.05 0.47 15.01
C GLY A 175 13.44 -1.00 15.14
N SER A 176 12.58 -1.94 14.78
CA SER A 176 12.86 -3.38 14.73
C SER A 176 13.87 -3.72 13.62
N ASP A 177 14.30 -4.97 13.58
CA ASP A 177 15.13 -5.46 12.48
C ASP A 177 14.34 -5.55 11.17
N PHE A 178 13.01 -5.75 11.21
CA PHE A 178 12.14 -5.69 10.04
C PHE A 178 12.13 -4.29 9.42
N ASP A 179 11.90 -3.25 10.23
CA ASP A 179 11.96 -1.85 9.77
C ASP A 179 13.32 -1.52 9.12
N LYS A 180 14.42 -1.95 9.73
CA LYS A 180 15.76 -1.76 9.15
C LYS A 180 15.92 -2.46 7.81
N GLN A 181 15.46 -3.72 7.68
CA GLN A 181 15.52 -4.49 6.43
C GLN A 181 14.71 -3.84 5.32
N VAL A 182 13.50 -3.36 5.60
CA VAL A 182 12.67 -2.60 4.64
C VAL A 182 13.42 -1.36 4.18
N ASN A 183 13.94 -0.57 5.12
CA ASN A 183 14.71 0.64 4.80
C ASN A 183 15.95 0.33 3.95
N GLU A 184 16.74 -0.68 4.31
CA GLU A 184 17.94 -1.11 3.56
C GLU A 184 17.56 -1.58 2.15
N LYS A 185 16.48 -2.36 2.02
CA LYS A 185 16.00 -2.87 0.73
C LYS A 185 15.67 -1.72 -0.22
N ILE A 186 14.94 -0.70 0.25
CA ILE A 186 14.50 0.44 -0.57
C ILE A 186 15.69 1.38 -0.86
N THR A 187 16.51 1.70 0.13
CA THR A 187 17.65 2.62 -0.06
C THR A 187 18.72 2.04 -0.96
N SER A 188 18.94 0.71 -0.95
CA SER A 188 19.86 0.02 -1.86
C SER A 188 19.42 0.13 -3.34
N GLN A 189 18.15 0.45 -3.61
CA GLN A 189 17.60 0.67 -4.96
C GLN A 189 17.66 2.15 -5.40
N GLY A 190 18.39 3.00 -4.66
CA GLY A 190 18.59 4.40 -5.01
C GLY A 190 17.49 5.35 -4.55
N PHE A 191 16.78 4.99 -3.48
CA PHE A 191 15.81 5.86 -2.83
C PHE A 191 16.36 6.45 -1.55
N SER A 192 15.88 7.63 -1.18
CA SER A 192 16.15 8.26 0.11
C SER A 192 14.88 8.36 0.93
N HIS A 193 14.95 7.99 2.20
CA HIS A 193 13.87 8.23 3.16
C HIS A 193 13.71 9.75 3.39
N VAL A 194 12.47 10.23 3.31
CA VAL A 194 12.17 11.68 3.40
C VAL A 194 11.43 12.02 4.70
N ARG A 195 10.40 11.26 5.04
CA ARG A 195 9.61 11.48 6.26
C ARG A 195 8.74 10.29 6.62
N ASP A 196 8.29 10.30 7.86
CA ASP A 196 7.30 9.39 8.40
C ASP A 196 5.94 10.10 8.55
N SER A 197 4.85 9.33 8.45
CA SER A 197 3.53 9.75 8.92
C SER A 197 3.47 9.82 10.45
N THR A 198 2.32 10.15 10.99
CA THR A 198 2.11 10.03 12.44
C THR A 198 2.18 8.58 12.86
N HIS A 199 2.95 8.31 13.90
CA HIS A 199 3.04 6.98 14.48
C HIS A 199 1.75 6.62 15.22
N TYR A 200 1.28 5.39 15.07
CA TYR A 200 0.15 4.87 15.79
C TYR A 200 0.42 3.46 16.32
N ARG A 201 -0.38 3.04 17.30
CA ARG A 201 -0.24 1.72 17.89
C ARG A 201 -1.44 0.86 17.51
N SER A 202 -1.17 -0.32 16.95
CA SER A 202 -2.20 -1.30 16.66
C SER A 202 -2.87 -1.76 17.95
N SER A 203 -4.21 -1.79 17.95
CA SER A 203 -5.00 -2.38 19.04
C SER A 203 -4.95 -3.91 19.04
N VAL A 204 -4.58 -4.52 17.92
CA VAL A 204 -4.50 -5.97 17.73
C VAL A 204 -3.13 -6.51 18.15
N THR A 205 -2.05 -5.95 17.60
CA THR A 205 -0.69 -6.47 17.80
C THR A 205 0.12 -5.72 18.86
N SER A 206 -0.36 -4.55 19.30
CA SER A 206 0.37 -3.61 20.16
C SER A 206 1.67 -3.05 19.55
N LYS A 207 1.95 -3.33 18.27
CA LYS A 207 3.10 -2.78 17.55
C LYS A 207 2.88 -1.32 17.19
N MET A 208 3.96 -0.59 16.98
CA MET A 208 3.94 0.78 16.46
C MET A 208 4.06 0.74 14.95
N PHE A 209 3.20 1.48 14.26
CA PHE A 209 3.12 1.58 12.81
C PHE A 209 3.35 3.00 12.36
N CYS A 210 3.88 3.16 11.16
CA CYS A 210 3.84 4.42 10.41
C CYS A 210 4.04 4.15 8.92
N ASP A 211 3.53 5.06 8.10
CA ASP A 211 3.89 5.11 6.69
C ASP A 211 5.20 5.87 6.53
N LYS A 212 6.10 5.34 5.73
CA LYS A 212 7.36 5.98 5.36
C LYS A 212 7.32 6.40 3.91
N LEU A 213 7.73 7.64 3.66
CA LEU A 213 7.90 8.16 2.30
C LEU A 213 9.35 8.08 1.88
N TYR A 214 9.58 7.45 0.74
CA TYR A 214 10.86 7.42 0.05
C TYR A 214 10.76 8.10 -1.31
N VAL A 215 11.83 8.77 -1.71
CA VAL A 215 11.96 9.45 -3.00
C VAL A 215 13.18 8.96 -3.73
N LYS A 216 13.06 8.70 -5.02
CA LYS A 216 14.16 8.29 -5.88
C LYS A 216 15.16 9.43 -6.05
N ASN A 217 16.46 9.11 -5.88
CA ASN A 217 17.58 10.05 -6.03
C ASN A 217 17.81 10.50 -7.48
#